data_014a02e595b258a623563e704b89e8fb
#
_entry.id   014a02e595b258a623563e704b89e8fb
#
_cell.length_a   1.000
_cell.length_b   1.000
_cell.length_c   1.000
_cell.angle_alpha   90.00
_cell.angle_beta   90.00
_cell.angle_gamma   90.00
#
_symmetry.space_group_name_H-M   'P 1'
#
loop_
_entity.id
_entity.type
_entity.pdbx_description
1 polymer ?
#
loop_
_entity_poly.entity_id
_entity_poly.type
_entity_poly.pdbx_seq_one_letter_code
_entity_poly.pdbx_strand_id
1 'polypeptide(L)'
;MKRCCVIFLAAAAWGQVAHQHHPPRSADEYAHALENPKRDEWQLPHLVVMALKLKPDEVVADIGAVTGYFARRFAKHAGKVYAVDIDEKLLATARKNSPANVQTVLAAPDDPKLPPGSVDTIFFCNVLHHIEGRPAYYAKLDKALKTGGRIVMVDFYKKPLPVGPPERMKLTEEEVIAELDAAGFRKTRQHDILPYQYFLEFERK
;
A
#
# COMPACT_ATOMS: atom_id res chain seq x y z
N MET A 1 -11.91 -37.72 53.14
CA MET A 1 -11.87 -36.31 52.75
C MET A 1 -11.07 -36.19 51.44
N LYS A 2 -11.78 -36.14 50.30
CA LYS A 2 -11.15 -36.03 48.96
C LYS A 2 -11.25 -34.57 48.51
N ARG A 3 -10.12 -33.91 48.36
CA ARG A 3 -10.04 -32.53 47.82
C ARG A 3 -10.03 -32.63 46.29
N CYS A 4 -11.09 -32.12 45.67
CA CYS A 4 -11.16 -31.93 44.22
C CYS A 4 -10.45 -30.61 43.86
N CYS A 5 -9.32 -30.69 43.14
CA CYS A 5 -8.68 -29.52 42.51
C CYS A 5 -9.43 -29.21 41.22
N VAL A 6 -10.12 -28.08 41.23
CA VAL A 6 -10.70 -27.52 39.97
C VAL A 6 -9.63 -26.66 39.33
N ILE A 7 -9.14 -27.11 38.17
CA ILE A 7 -8.21 -26.34 37.33
C ILE A 7 -9.09 -25.39 36.46
N PHE A 8 -9.03 -24.10 36.77
CA PHE A 8 -9.55 -23.06 35.88
C PHE A 8 -8.60 -22.88 34.68
N LEU A 9 -9.01 -23.36 33.52
CA LEU A 9 -8.43 -22.98 32.27
C LEU A 9 -8.91 -21.55 31.92
N ALA A 10 -8.06 -20.57 32.14
CA ALA A 10 -8.24 -19.23 31.61
C ALA A 10 -8.00 -19.27 30.09
N ALA A 11 -9.08 -19.32 29.34
CA ALA A 11 -9.01 -19.05 27.89
C ALA A 11 -8.67 -17.56 27.71
N ALA A 12 -7.44 -17.28 27.30
CA ALA A 12 -7.03 -15.96 26.85
C ALA A 12 -7.81 -15.64 25.57
N ALA A 13 -8.85 -14.84 25.71
CA ALA A 13 -9.51 -14.20 24.58
C ALA A 13 -8.55 -13.18 24.00
N TRP A 14 -7.87 -13.55 22.93
CA TRP A 14 -7.17 -12.60 22.08
C TRP A 14 -8.25 -11.83 21.31
N GLY A 15 -8.67 -10.72 21.91
CA GLY A 15 -9.60 -9.80 21.31
C GLY A 15 -8.99 -9.23 20.02
N GLN A 16 -9.72 -9.40 18.97
CA GLN A 16 -9.48 -8.75 17.68
C GLN A 16 -9.39 -7.23 17.92
N VAL A 17 -8.19 -6.68 17.86
CA VAL A 17 -8.00 -5.23 17.72
C VAL A 17 -8.12 -4.92 16.24
N ALA A 18 -9.35 -5.00 15.74
CA ALA A 18 -9.67 -4.62 14.38
C ALA A 18 -9.81 -3.09 14.30
N HIS A 19 -8.95 -2.48 13.48
CA HIS A 19 -9.20 -1.28 12.69
C HIS A 19 -9.93 -0.09 13.35
N GLN A 20 -9.29 0.60 14.31
CA GLN A 20 -9.72 1.94 14.73
C GLN A 20 -8.58 2.95 14.60
N HIS A 21 -8.15 3.26 13.39
CA HIS A 21 -7.09 4.24 13.19
C HIS A 21 -7.54 5.59 12.61
N HIS A 22 -8.78 5.69 12.14
CA HIS A 22 -9.41 6.95 11.77
C HIS A 22 -10.80 7.05 12.40
N PRO A 23 -11.32 8.25 12.72
CA PRO A 23 -12.72 8.39 13.06
C PRO A 23 -13.55 7.81 11.91
N PRO A 24 -14.67 7.14 12.20
CA PRO A 24 -15.50 6.49 11.20
C PRO A 24 -16.02 7.56 10.22
N ARG A 25 -15.34 7.71 9.08
CA ARG A 25 -15.84 8.44 7.92
C ARG A 25 -16.61 7.47 7.06
N SER A 26 -17.70 7.92 6.46
CA SER A 26 -18.32 7.13 5.40
C SER A 26 -17.32 6.90 4.26
N ALA A 27 -17.47 5.80 3.51
CA ALA A 27 -16.61 5.55 2.33
C ALA A 27 -16.60 6.76 1.38
N ASP A 28 -17.73 7.46 1.26
CA ASP A 28 -17.87 8.66 0.41
C ASP A 28 -17.06 9.84 0.96
N GLU A 29 -17.11 10.11 2.27
CA GLU A 29 -16.30 11.18 2.89
C GLU A 29 -14.80 10.90 2.77
N TYR A 30 -14.42 9.62 2.90
CA TYR A 30 -13.05 9.20 2.73
C TYR A 30 -12.60 9.35 1.27
N ALA A 31 -13.43 8.91 0.33
CA ALA A 31 -13.20 9.08 -1.10
C ALA A 31 -13.03 10.57 -1.47
N HIS A 32 -13.92 11.45 -0.99
CA HIS A 32 -13.82 12.89 -1.21
C HIS A 32 -12.51 13.49 -0.65
N ALA A 33 -12.09 13.05 0.53
CA ALA A 33 -10.84 13.54 1.12
C ALA A 33 -9.61 13.13 0.28
N LEU A 34 -9.63 11.91 -0.27
CA LEU A 34 -8.53 11.37 -1.08
C LEU A 34 -8.48 11.93 -2.50
N GLU A 35 -9.61 12.38 -3.04
CA GLU A 35 -9.71 13.03 -4.36
C GLU A 35 -9.62 14.57 -4.26
N ASN A 36 -9.38 15.14 -3.08
CA ASN A 36 -9.29 16.59 -2.92
C ASN A 36 -8.12 17.15 -3.76
N PRO A 37 -8.35 18.12 -4.66
CA PRO A 37 -7.29 18.73 -5.48
C PRO A 37 -6.12 19.31 -4.69
N LYS A 38 -6.36 19.76 -3.45
CA LYS A 38 -5.28 20.22 -2.55
C LYS A 38 -4.27 19.12 -2.19
N ARG A 39 -4.64 17.85 -2.39
CA ARG A 39 -3.69 16.74 -2.25
C ARG A 39 -2.55 16.85 -3.26
N ASP A 40 -2.82 17.30 -4.46
CA ASP A 40 -1.82 17.41 -5.53
C ASP A 40 -0.71 18.42 -5.18
N GLU A 41 -0.99 19.42 -4.31
CA GLU A 41 -0.01 20.43 -3.88
C GLU A 41 1.17 19.84 -3.10
N TRP A 42 0.94 18.76 -2.36
CA TRP A 42 1.98 18.11 -1.53
C TRP A 42 2.29 16.68 -1.97
N GLN A 43 1.32 15.96 -2.55
CA GLN A 43 1.54 14.61 -3.05
C GLN A 43 2.33 14.60 -4.37
N LEU A 44 2.29 15.71 -5.11
CA LEU A 44 2.99 15.93 -6.39
C LEU A 44 2.87 14.72 -7.33
N PRO A 45 1.65 14.21 -7.61
CA PRO A 45 1.44 12.91 -8.27
C PRO A 45 2.06 12.85 -9.67
N HIS A 46 2.12 13.98 -10.37
CA HIS A 46 2.78 14.04 -11.67
C HIS A 46 4.28 13.75 -11.54
N LEU A 47 4.96 14.35 -10.56
CA LEU A 47 6.39 14.12 -10.34
C LEU A 47 6.66 12.67 -9.91
N VAL A 48 5.80 12.10 -9.05
CA VAL A 48 5.89 10.68 -8.65
C VAL A 48 5.82 9.77 -9.88
N VAL A 49 4.81 9.94 -10.73
CA VAL A 49 4.64 9.12 -11.94
C VAL A 49 5.81 9.28 -12.90
N MET A 50 6.27 10.52 -13.15
CA MET A 50 7.38 10.77 -14.06
C MET A 50 8.72 10.22 -13.53
N ALA A 51 8.94 10.23 -12.21
CA ALA A 51 10.14 9.69 -11.60
C ALA A 51 10.27 8.17 -11.80
N LEU A 52 9.16 7.45 -11.87
CA LEU A 52 9.12 6.00 -12.10
C LEU A 52 9.54 5.59 -13.52
N LYS A 53 9.49 6.50 -14.51
CA LYS A 53 9.87 6.24 -15.90
C LYS A 53 9.23 4.96 -16.45
N LEU A 54 7.91 4.79 -16.20
CA LEU A 54 7.16 3.63 -16.65
C LEU A 54 7.24 3.45 -18.16
N LYS A 55 7.28 2.21 -18.61
CA LYS A 55 7.25 1.87 -20.04
C LYS A 55 5.82 1.52 -20.48
N PRO A 56 5.49 1.72 -21.75
CA PRO A 56 4.13 1.44 -22.27
C PRO A 56 3.68 -0.02 -22.16
N ASP A 57 4.59 -0.95 -21.99
CA ASP A 57 4.33 -2.39 -21.83
C ASP A 57 4.39 -2.87 -20.37
N GLU A 58 4.78 -2.00 -19.42
CA GLU A 58 4.82 -2.35 -18.01
C GLU A 58 3.41 -2.61 -17.41
N VAL A 59 3.38 -3.53 -16.46
CA VAL A 59 2.23 -3.82 -15.61
C VAL A 59 2.51 -3.26 -14.21
N VAL A 60 1.68 -2.34 -13.77
CA VAL A 60 1.78 -1.70 -12.44
C VAL A 60 0.68 -2.23 -11.52
N ALA A 61 1.00 -2.53 -10.27
CA ALA A 61 0.02 -2.74 -9.22
C ALA A 61 0.05 -1.59 -8.22
N ASP A 62 -1.04 -0.87 -8.07
CA ASP A 62 -1.27 0.18 -7.09
C ASP A 62 -1.96 -0.44 -5.87
N ILE A 63 -1.20 -0.66 -4.78
CA ILE A 63 -1.69 -1.28 -3.54
C ILE A 63 -2.28 -0.22 -2.62
N GLY A 64 -3.52 -0.45 -2.17
CA GLY A 64 -4.31 0.57 -1.48
C GLY A 64 -4.78 1.66 -2.45
N ALA A 65 -5.23 1.24 -3.62
CA ALA A 65 -5.60 2.16 -4.71
C ALA A 65 -6.81 3.04 -4.40
N VAL A 66 -7.63 2.64 -3.43
CA VAL A 66 -8.84 3.35 -2.98
C VAL A 66 -9.74 3.68 -4.18
N THR A 67 -9.87 4.96 -4.54
CA THR A 67 -10.67 5.45 -5.70
C THR A 67 -9.91 5.45 -7.01
N GLY A 68 -8.65 4.95 -7.03
CA GLY A 68 -7.80 4.89 -8.20
C GLY A 68 -7.01 6.16 -8.48
N TYR A 69 -6.69 6.95 -7.44
CA TYR A 69 -5.99 8.23 -7.58
C TYR A 69 -4.65 8.08 -8.32
N PHE A 70 -3.78 7.14 -7.95
CA PHE A 70 -2.56 6.85 -8.69
C PHE A 70 -2.80 5.90 -9.86
N ALA A 71 -3.66 4.90 -9.73
CA ALA A 71 -3.95 3.94 -10.79
C ALA A 71 -4.33 4.61 -12.11
N ARG A 72 -5.20 5.64 -12.08
CA ARG A 72 -5.59 6.42 -13.28
C ARG A 72 -4.42 7.20 -13.90
N ARG A 73 -3.47 7.64 -13.07
CA ARG A 73 -2.27 8.36 -13.54
C ARG A 73 -1.27 7.40 -14.17
N PHE A 74 -1.03 6.24 -13.55
CA PHE A 74 -0.18 5.19 -14.11
C PHE A 74 -0.72 4.67 -15.44
N ALA A 75 -2.03 4.54 -15.58
CA ALA A 75 -2.68 4.05 -16.79
C ALA A 75 -2.40 4.88 -18.05
N LYS A 76 -1.92 6.11 -17.90
CA LYS A 76 -1.48 6.96 -19.02
C LYS A 76 -0.08 6.62 -19.52
N HIS A 77 0.70 5.83 -18.76
CA HIS A 77 2.11 5.56 -19.01
C HIS A 77 2.44 4.07 -19.04
N ALA A 78 1.57 3.21 -18.53
CA ALA A 78 1.74 1.77 -18.44
C ALA A 78 0.73 1.03 -19.31
N GLY A 79 1.07 -0.18 -19.74
CA GLY A 79 0.17 -1.02 -20.54
C GLY A 79 -1.01 -1.54 -19.77
N LYS A 80 -0.81 -1.85 -18.49
CA LYS A 80 -1.86 -2.34 -17.60
C LYS A 80 -1.63 -1.86 -16.17
N VAL A 81 -2.72 -1.60 -15.44
CA VAL A 81 -2.67 -1.26 -14.02
C VAL A 81 -3.65 -2.14 -13.25
N TYR A 82 -3.17 -2.79 -12.19
CA TYR A 82 -4.01 -3.37 -11.17
C TYR A 82 -4.26 -2.34 -10.06
N ALA A 83 -5.50 -1.92 -9.87
CA ALA A 83 -5.93 -1.12 -8.73
C ALA A 83 -6.40 -2.09 -7.63
N VAL A 84 -5.55 -2.25 -6.61
CA VAL A 84 -5.71 -3.28 -5.56
C VAL A 84 -6.16 -2.62 -4.27
N ASP A 85 -7.30 -3.05 -3.72
CA ASP A 85 -7.80 -2.56 -2.43
C ASP A 85 -8.64 -3.64 -1.73
N ILE A 86 -8.84 -3.51 -0.42
CA ILE A 86 -9.68 -4.38 0.39
C ILE A 86 -11.15 -3.92 0.46
N ASP A 87 -11.45 -2.69 0.02
CA ASP A 87 -12.79 -2.09 0.06
C ASP A 87 -13.43 -2.09 -1.34
N GLU A 88 -14.42 -2.97 -1.54
CA GLU A 88 -15.14 -3.08 -2.80
C GLU A 88 -15.90 -1.80 -3.19
N LYS A 89 -16.39 -1.00 -2.22
CA LYS A 89 -17.10 0.25 -2.54
C LYS A 89 -16.16 1.28 -3.14
N LEU A 90 -14.94 1.37 -2.60
CA LEU A 90 -13.89 2.24 -3.14
C LEU A 90 -13.43 1.75 -4.51
N LEU A 91 -13.25 0.44 -4.68
CA LEU A 91 -12.92 -0.16 -5.98
C LEU A 91 -14.02 0.04 -7.03
N ALA A 92 -15.29 0.03 -6.64
CA ALA A 92 -16.39 0.34 -7.57
C ALA A 92 -16.26 1.78 -8.12
N THR A 93 -15.85 2.73 -7.26
CA THR A 93 -15.56 4.11 -7.69
C THR A 93 -14.33 4.15 -8.60
N ALA A 94 -13.26 3.44 -8.24
CA ALA A 94 -12.07 3.33 -9.09
C ALA A 94 -12.43 2.78 -10.48
N ARG A 95 -13.20 1.70 -10.54
CA ARG A 95 -13.64 1.05 -11.79
C ARG A 95 -14.42 2.00 -12.67
N LYS A 96 -15.36 2.75 -12.09
CA LYS A 96 -16.19 3.71 -12.82
C LYS A 96 -15.39 4.85 -13.46
N ASN A 97 -14.34 5.30 -12.76
CA ASN A 97 -13.59 6.51 -13.12
C ASN A 97 -12.26 6.23 -13.85
N SER A 98 -11.92 4.97 -14.08
CA SER A 98 -10.63 4.59 -14.66
C SER A 98 -10.75 4.21 -16.13
N PRO A 99 -9.68 4.36 -16.92
CA PRO A 99 -9.61 3.88 -18.30
C PRO A 99 -9.59 2.35 -18.37
N ALA A 100 -9.81 1.79 -19.56
CA ALA A 100 -9.98 0.35 -19.79
C ALA A 100 -8.76 -0.52 -19.40
N ASN A 101 -7.55 0.05 -19.39
CA ASN A 101 -6.34 -0.66 -18.97
C ASN A 101 -6.12 -0.72 -17.45
N VAL A 102 -7.06 -0.19 -16.65
CA VAL A 102 -7.10 -0.37 -15.19
C VAL A 102 -8.04 -1.51 -14.84
N GLN A 103 -7.52 -2.51 -14.16
CA GLN A 103 -8.28 -3.63 -13.61
C GLN A 103 -8.32 -3.54 -12.09
N THR A 104 -9.52 -3.49 -11.50
CA THR A 104 -9.65 -3.54 -10.03
C THR A 104 -9.48 -4.96 -9.51
N VAL A 105 -8.81 -5.09 -8.36
CA VAL A 105 -8.59 -6.36 -7.66
C VAL A 105 -9.02 -6.21 -6.21
N LEU A 106 -10.03 -6.96 -5.79
CA LEU A 106 -10.43 -7.04 -4.39
C LEU A 106 -9.46 -7.95 -3.65
N ALA A 107 -8.63 -7.34 -2.84
CA ALA A 107 -7.61 -7.99 -2.03
C ALA A 107 -8.17 -8.51 -0.70
N ALA A 108 -7.40 -9.34 0.00
CA ALA A 108 -7.58 -9.60 1.42
C ALA A 108 -6.57 -8.76 2.23
N PRO A 109 -6.80 -8.51 3.52
CA PRO A 109 -5.87 -7.72 4.36
C PRO A 109 -4.43 -8.27 4.35
N ASP A 110 -4.27 -9.57 4.19
CA ASP A 110 -3.01 -10.30 4.18
C ASP A 110 -2.57 -10.79 2.78
N ASP A 111 -3.34 -10.47 1.71
CA ASP A 111 -3.07 -11.00 0.37
C ASP A 111 -3.51 -10.03 -0.74
N PRO A 112 -2.57 -9.51 -1.56
CA PRO A 112 -2.89 -8.59 -2.66
C PRO A 112 -3.64 -9.26 -3.82
N LYS A 113 -3.78 -10.58 -3.83
CA LYS A 113 -4.48 -11.36 -4.89
C LYS A 113 -3.96 -11.11 -6.30
N LEU A 114 -2.69 -10.76 -6.41
CA LEU A 114 -2.04 -10.57 -7.70
C LEU A 114 -1.58 -11.92 -8.29
N PRO A 115 -1.73 -12.14 -9.60
CA PRO A 115 -1.23 -13.35 -10.24
C PRO A 115 0.30 -13.46 -10.14
N PRO A 116 0.87 -14.66 -9.98
CA PRO A 116 2.33 -14.85 -9.93
C PRO A 116 3.03 -14.35 -11.20
N GLY A 117 4.18 -13.69 -11.05
CA GLY A 117 5.02 -13.24 -12.16
C GLY A 117 4.33 -12.29 -13.14
N SER A 118 3.35 -11.51 -12.68
CA SER A 118 2.50 -10.70 -13.56
C SER A 118 2.76 -9.21 -13.52
N VAL A 119 3.55 -8.71 -12.55
CA VAL A 119 3.70 -7.28 -12.26
C VAL A 119 5.15 -6.85 -12.40
N ASP A 120 5.39 -5.74 -13.10
CA ASP A 120 6.72 -5.12 -13.23
C ASP A 120 7.00 -4.15 -12.07
N THR A 121 5.99 -3.36 -11.66
CA THR A 121 6.13 -2.37 -10.59
C THR A 121 4.97 -2.53 -9.59
N ILE A 122 5.28 -2.80 -8.32
CA ILE A 122 4.31 -2.76 -7.22
C ILE A 122 4.51 -1.45 -6.47
N PHE A 123 3.47 -0.63 -6.43
CA PHE A 123 3.49 0.71 -5.85
C PHE A 123 2.63 0.80 -4.61
N PHE A 124 3.18 1.42 -3.57
CA PHE A 124 2.50 1.75 -2.32
C PHE A 124 2.52 3.25 -2.09
N CYS A 125 1.39 3.82 -1.73
CA CYS A 125 1.34 5.22 -1.30
C CYS A 125 0.46 5.38 -0.06
N ASN A 126 1.08 5.66 1.09
CA ASN A 126 0.39 5.89 2.37
C ASN A 126 -0.47 4.70 2.83
N VAL A 127 -0.04 3.48 2.59
CA VAL A 127 -0.82 2.28 2.90
C VAL A 127 -0.06 1.23 3.69
N LEU A 128 1.28 1.18 3.60
CA LEU A 128 2.08 0.13 4.22
C LEU A 128 1.88 0.05 5.74
N HIS A 129 1.70 1.18 6.40
CA HIS A 129 1.47 1.27 7.84
C HIS A 129 0.11 0.67 8.30
N HIS A 130 -0.79 0.34 7.36
CA HIS A 130 -2.04 -0.36 7.63
C HIS A 130 -1.94 -1.88 7.48
N ILE A 131 -0.85 -2.38 6.87
CA ILE A 131 -0.69 -3.81 6.59
C ILE A 131 -0.05 -4.50 7.80
N GLU A 132 -0.79 -5.47 8.36
CA GLU A 132 -0.30 -6.36 9.40
C GLU A 132 0.41 -7.58 8.79
N GLY A 133 1.29 -8.23 9.58
CA GLY A 133 1.99 -9.44 9.09
C GLY A 133 2.85 -9.21 7.85
N ARG A 134 3.44 -8.02 7.70
CA ARG A 134 4.19 -7.59 6.52
C ARG A 134 5.23 -8.59 5.98
N PRO A 135 5.98 -9.37 6.78
CA PRO A 135 6.89 -10.37 6.22
C PRO A 135 6.20 -11.40 5.31
N ALA A 136 5.03 -11.89 5.72
CA ALA A 136 4.24 -12.82 4.89
C ALA A 136 3.63 -12.11 3.67
N TYR A 137 3.25 -10.85 3.81
CA TYR A 137 2.75 -10.04 2.71
C TYR A 137 3.84 -9.79 1.65
N TYR A 138 5.07 -9.45 2.06
CA TYR A 138 6.21 -9.27 1.16
C TYR A 138 6.52 -10.55 0.35
N ALA A 139 6.39 -11.73 0.96
CA ALA A 139 6.56 -12.99 0.24
C ALA A 139 5.50 -13.21 -0.85
N LYS A 140 4.29 -12.67 -0.68
CA LYS A 140 3.24 -12.69 -1.72
C LYS A 140 3.52 -11.67 -2.83
N LEU A 141 4.05 -10.49 -2.48
CA LEU A 141 4.50 -9.50 -3.46
C LEU A 141 5.65 -10.05 -4.31
N ASP A 142 6.62 -10.72 -3.67
CA ASP A 142 7.73 -11.36 -4.38
C ASP A 142 7.26 -12.34 -5.44
N LYS A 143 6.27 -13.19 -5.10
CA LYS A 143 5.67 -14.11 -6.07
C LYS A 143 4.96 -13.40 -7.23
N ALA A 144 4.36 -12.23 -6.99
CA ALA A 144 3.64 -11.48 -8.02
C ALA A 144 4.58 -10.72 -8.97
N LEU A 145 5.78 -10.35 -8.50
CA LEU A 145 6.77 -9.63 -9.31
C LEU A 145 7.35 -10.51 -10.41
N LYS A 146 7.45 -9.94 -11.61
CA LYS A 146 8.28 -10.48 -12.70
C LYS A 146 9.77 -10.45 -12.33
N THR A 147 10.58 -11.17 -13.08
CA THR A 147 12.05 -11.02 -13.03
C THR A 147 12.44 -9.59 -13.43
N GLY A 148 13.26 -8.94 -12.61
CA GLY A 148 13.63 -7.53 -12.81
C GLY A 148 12.54 -6.53 -12.40
N GLY A 149 11.44 -7.01 -11.80
CA GLY A 149 10.41 -6.13 -11.24
C GLY A 149 10.85 -5.46 -9.94
N ARG A 150 10.14 -4.39 -9.55
CA ARG A 150 10.50 -3.54 -8.41
C ARG A 150 9.31 -3.27 -7.49
N ILE A 151 9.62 -2.96 -6.23
CA ILE A 151 8.68 -2.42 -5.24
C ILE A 151 8.99 -0.94 -5.05
N VAL A 152 7.95 -0.14 -4.99
CA VAL A 152 8.02 1.31 -4.78
C VAL A 152 7.23 1.68 -3.53
N MET A 153 7.87 2.38 -2.60
CA MET A 153 7.28 2.83 -1.34
C MET A 153 7.27 4.35 -1.27
N VAL A 154 6.08 4.92 -1.16
CA VAL A 154 5.86 6.33 -0.84
C VAL A 154 5.06 6.38 0.46
N ASP A 155 5.64 6.91 1.54
CA ASP A 155 4.92 7.07 2.81
C ASP A 155 5.45 8.28 3.60
N PHE A 156 4.69 8.71 4.59
CA PHE A 156 5.01 9.90 5.37
C PHE A 156 6.23 9.72 6.26
N TYR A 157 7.11 10.73 6.29
CA TYR A 157 8.18 10.79 7.30
C TYR A 157 7.60 10.70 8.72
N LYS A 158 8.23 9.88 9.58
CA LYS A 158 7.82 9.69 10.98
C LYS A 158 8.23 10.89 11.84
N LYS A 159 7.50 11.97 11.64
CA LYS A 159 7.61 13.24 12.38
C LYS A 159 6.27 13.97 12.34
N PRO A 160 6.05 15.01 13.17
CA PRO A 160 4.90 15.89 13.05
C PRO A 160 4.86 16.55 11.66
N LEU A 161 3.74 16.45 10.97
CA LEU A 161 3.53 16.97 9.62
C LEU A 161 2.16 17.65 9.53
N PRO A 162 1.97 18.64 8.65
CA PRO A 162 0.67 19.30 8.47
C PRO A 162 -0.38 18.40 7.80
N VAL A 163 0.04 17.27 7.24
CA VAL A 163 -0.81 16.29 6.56
C VAL A 163 -0.43 14.87 6.95
N GLY A 164 -1.33 13.93 6.70
CA GLY A 164 -1.10 12.50 6.94
C GLY A 164 -1.54 12.04 8.34
N PRO A 165 -1.25 10.77 8.68
CA PRO A 165 -1.63 10.18 9.95
C PRO A 165 -0.78 10.71 11.12
N PRO A 166 -1.21 10.50 12.37
CA PRO A 166 -0.39 10.76 13.55
C PRO A 166 0.95 10.04 13.49
N GLU A 167 1.99 10.63 14.09
CA GLU A 167 3.37 10.11 14.06
C GLU A 167 3.46 8.64 14.50
N ARG A 168 2.71 8.24 15.54
CA ARG A 168 2.70 6.85 16.06
C ARG A 168 2.26 5.78 15.05
N MET A 169 1.57 6.18 13.99
CA MET A 169 1.11 5.26 12.93
C MET A 169 2.08 5.16 11.76
N LYS A 170 3.07 6.04 11.71
CA LYS A 170 4.03 6.10 10.60
C LYS A 170 5.17 5.11 10.80
N LEU A 171 5.75 4.65 9.71
CA LEU A 171 6.99 3.89 9.67
C LEU A 171 8.15 4.80 9.29
N THR A 172 9.34 4.57 9.83
CA THR A 172 10.54 5.28 9.36
C THR A 172 11.06 4.66 8.06
N GLU A 173 11.91 5.40 7.35
CA GLU A 173 12.60 4.86 6.17
C GLU A 173 13.45 3.65 6.54
N GLU A 174 14.15 3.72 7.68
CA GLU A 174 15.01 2.64 8.18
C GLU A 174 14.21 1.38 8.50
N GLU A 175 13.02 1.52 9.12
CA GLU A 175 12.12 0.41 9.40
C GLU A 175 11.71 -0.28 8.09
N VAL A 176 11.28 0.48 7.07
CA VAL A 176 10.86 -0.05 5.76
C VAL A 176 12.03 -0.69 5.00
N ILE A 177 13.21 -0.06 5.01
CA ILE A 177 14.42 -0.60 4.38
C ILE A 177 14.81 -1.93 5.05
N ALA A 178 14.84 -1.99 6.38
CA ALA A 178 15.21 -3.20 7.10
C ALA A 178 14.22 -4.35 6.88
N GLU A 179 12.91 -4.07 6.85
CA GLU A 179 11.88 -5.07 6.58
C GLU A 179 11.99 -5.64 5.15
N LEU A 180 12.17 -4.79 4.15
CA LEU A 180 12.33 -5.23 2.76
C LEU A 180 13.66 -5.93 2.53
N ASP A 181 14.74 -5.49 3.20
CA ASP A 181 16.02 -6.18 3.16
C ASP A 181 15.93 -7.61 3.71
N ALA A 182 15.24 -7.78 4.83
CA ALA A 182 14.96 -9.10 5.42
C ALA A 182 14.05 -9.97 4.50
N ALA A 183 13.20 -9.34 3.70
CA ALA A 183 12.34 -10.01 2.72
C ALA A 183 13.04 -10.34 1.39
N GLY A 184 14.35 -10.06 1.24
CA GLY A 184 15.13 -10.36 0.04
C GLY A 184 15.20 -9.25 -0.99
N PHE A 185 14.82 -8.02 -0.63
CA PHE A 185 14.91 -6.84 -1.49
C PHE A 185 16.02 -5.91 -1.02
N ARG A 186 16.61 -5.16 -1.94
CA ARG A 186 17.59 -4.10 -1.64
C ARG A 186 17.05 -2.76 -2.12
N LYS A 187 17.30 -1.70 -1.36
CA LYS A 187 17.02 -0.33 -1.83
C LYS A 187 17.95 0.00 -3.01
N THR A 188 17.37 0.40 -4.13
CA THR A 188 18.13 0.76 -5.35
C THR A 188 18.08 2.26 -5.63
N ARG A 189 17.03 2.94 -5.18
CA ARG A 189 16.87 4.37 -5.42
C ARG A 189 16.08 5.05 -4.30
N GLN A 190 16.37 6.34 -4.14
CA GLN A 190 15.60 7.28 -3.33
C GLN A 190 15.35 8.53 -4.15
N HIS A 191 14.14 9.10 -4.02
CA HIS A 191 13.74 10.32 -4.68
C HIS A 191 13.38 11.38 -3.64
N ASP A 192 14.14 12.48 -3.61
CA ASP A 192 13.94 13.58 -2.67
C ASP A 192 13.09 14.68 -3.30
N ILE A 193 11.89 14.31 -3.79
CA ILE A 193 11.00 15.22 -4.53
C ILE A 193 9.71 15.56 -3.78
N LEU A 194 9.42 14.87 -2.66
CA LEU A 194 8.19 15.04 -1.90
C LEU A 194 8.45 15.80 -0.60
N PRO A 195 7.62 16.79 -0.24
CA PRO A 195 7.88 17.62 0.94
C PRO A 195 7.64 16.91 2.27
N TYR A 196 6.78 15.89 2.29
CA TYR A 196 6.32 15.24 3.52
C TYR A 196 6.48 13.71 3.53
N GLN A 197 6.99 13.13 2.45
CA GLN A 197 7.06 11.70 2.26
C GLN A 197 8.43 11.28 1.76
N TYR A 198 8.89 10.10 2.20
CA TYR A 198 9.98 9.41 1.52
C TYR A 198 9.44 8.68 0.28
N PHE A 199 10.31 8.50 -0.70
CA PHE A 199 10.02 7.79 -1.92
C PHE A 199 11.20 6.89 -2.28
N LEU A 200 11.01 5.59 -2.11
CA LEU A 200 12.05 4.57 -2.21
C LEU A 200 11.71 3.52 -3.25
N GLU A 201 12.72 3.04 -4.01
CA GLU A 201 12.58 1.90 -4.91
C GLU A 201 13.45 0.74 -4.42
N PHE A 202 12.92 -0.48 -4.57
CA PHE A 202 13.57 -1.72 -4.17
C PHE A 202 13.50 -2.76 -5.27
N GLU A 203 14.58 -3.54 -5.42
CA GLU A 203 14.66 -4.68 -6.32
C GLU A 203 15.09 -5.92 -5.56
N ARG A 204 14.85 -7.11 -6.10
CA ARG A 204 15.39 -8.36 -5.53
C ARG A 204 16.91 -8.28 -5.42
N LYS A 205 17.45 -8.91 -4.37
CA LYS A 205 18.90 -9.09 -4.18
C LYS A 205 19.52 -10.01 -5.22
#